data_7ffc2aebec22c0d2deaf850d80f07948
#
_entry.id   7ffc2aebec22c0d2deaf850d80f07948
#
_cell.length_a   1.000
_cell.length_b   1.000
_cell.length_c   1.000
_cell.angle_alpha   90.00
_cell.angle_beta   90.00
_cell.angle_gamma   90.00
#
_symmetry.space_group_name_H-M   'P 1'
#
loop_
_entity.id
_entity.type
_entity.pdbx_description
1 polymer ?
#
loop_
_entity_poly.entity_id
_entity_poly.type
_entity_poly.pdbx_seq_one_letter_code
_entity_poly.pdbx_strand_id
1 'polypeptide(L)'
;ALPILKRERQVELLGENSMRYFDLRRWKDALTEENQLLQGCNINISDDDTYIADFYKETPVSSVHKVFEQRMYLFPFPTYELKRNVNLTQNPGW
;
A
#
# COMPACT_ATOMS: atom_id res chain seq x y z
N ALA A 1 -18.24 9.42 -9.18
CA ALA A 1 -17.93 8.28 -10.07
C ALA A 1 -16.51 7.73 -9.84
N LEU A 2 -15.50 8.59 -9.77
CA LEU A 2 -14.10 8.12 -9.62
C LEU A 2 -13.84 7.33 -8.32
N PRO A 3 -14.34 7.72 -7.13
CA PRO A 3 -14.15 6.92 -5.91
C PRO A 3 -14.78 5.52 -6.01
N ILE A 4 -15.93 5.41 -6.66
CA ILE A 4 -16.59 4.13 -6.88
C ILE A 4 -15.73 3.25 -7.80
N LEU A 5 -15.24 3.80 -8.90
CA LEU A 5 -14.37 3.10 -9.84
C LEU A 5 -13.08 2.59 -9.16
N LYS A 6 -12.45 3.42 -8.34
CA LYS A 6 -11.25 3.04 -7.59
C LYS A 6 -11.51 1.86 -6.65
N ARG A 7 -12.64 1.90 -5.95
CA ARG A 7 -13.06 0.81 -5.05
C ARG A 7 -13.33 -0.48 -5.82
N GLU A 8 -14.05 -0.41 -6.93
CA GLU A 8 -14.35 -1.57 -7.76
C GLU A 8 -13.06 -2.21 -8.30
N ARG A 9 -12.12 -1.42 -8.77
CA ARG A 9 -10.81 -1.95 -9.19
C ARG A 9 -10.07 -2.63 -8.04
N GLN A 10 -10.11 -2.06 -6.84
CA GLN A 10 -9.48 -2.66 -5.66
C GLN A 10 -10.04 -4.04 -5.34
N VAL A 11 -11.36 -4.18 -5.39
CA VAL A 11 -12.06 -5.44 -5.08
C VAL A 11 -11.84 -6.48 -6.19
N GLU A 12 -12.04 -6.09 -7.44
CA GLU A 12 -11.98 -7.01 -8.58
C GLU A 12 -10.56 -7.52 -8.86
N LEU A 13 -9.55 -6.68 -8.65
CA LEU A 13 -8.16 -7.02 -8.94
C LEU A 13 -7.36 -7.40 -7.69
N LEU A 14 -8.05 -7.79 -6.63
CA LEU A 14 -7.40 -8.21 -5.39
C LEU A 14 -6.48 -9.42 -5.63
N GLY A 15 -5.21 -9.27 -5.25
CA GLY A 15 -4.22 -10.33 -5.37
C GLY A 15 -3.69 -10.57 -6.79
N GLU A 16 -4.06 -9.72 -7.76
CA GLU A 16 -3.60 -9.86 -9.15
C GLU A 16 -2.39 -8.96 -9.44
N ASN A 17 -1.20 -9.55 -9.56
CA ASN A 17 0.03 -8.94 -10.11
C ASN A 17 0.34 -7.52 -9.61
N SER A 18 0.15 -7.24 -8.33
CA SER A 18 0.44 -5.93 -7.73
C SER A 18 -0.34 -4.76 -8.33
N MET A 19 -1.50 -5.02 -8.94
CA MET A 19 -2.31 -3.99 -9.61
C MET A 19 -2.69 -2.84 -8.67
N ARG A 20 -2.99 -3.14 -7.41
CA ARG A 20 -3.33 -2.12 -6.40
C ARG A 20 -2.19 -1.12 -6.21
N TYR A 21 -0.95 -1.59 -6.10
CA TYR A 21 0.22 -0.74 -5.92
C TYR A 21 0.43 0.20 -7.11
N PHE A 22 0.34 -0.34 -8.32
CA PHE A 22 0.49 0.47 -9.54
C PHE A 22 -0.65 1.45 -9.73
N ASP A 23 -1.89 1.08 -9.42
CA ASP A 23 -3.04 1.97 -9.46
C ASP A 23 -2.87 3.15 -8.50
N LEU A 24 -2.45 2.91 -7.26
CA LEU A 24 -2.21 3.96 -6.28
C LEU A 24 -1.13 4.94 -6.73
N ARG A 25 -0.07 4.43 -7.33
CA ARG A 25 1.00 5.28 -7.90
C ARG A 25 0.49 6.10 -9.07
N ARG A 26 -0.25 5.49 -9.98
CA ARG A 26 -0.80 6.15 -11.17
C ARG A 26 -1.79 7.26 -10.79
N TRP A 27 -2.60 7.04 -9.77
CA TRP A 27 -3.59 8.02 -9.27
C TRP A 27 -2.98 9.04 -8.32
N LYS A 28 -1.73 8.91 -7.94
CA LYS A 28 -1.06 9.74 -6.92
C LYS A 28 -1.65 9.65 -5.52
N ASP A 29 -2.32 8.54 -5.22
CA ASP A 29 -2.91 8.28 -3.91
C ASP A 29 -1.97 7.52 -2.95
N ALA A 30 -0.81 7.08 -3.42
CA ALA A 30 0.08 6.20 -2.66
C ALA A 30 0.61 6.82 -1.36
N LEU A 31 0.87 8.13 -1.33
CA LEU A 31 1.31 8.81 -0.11
C LEU A 31 0.30 8.68 1.03
N THR A 32 -0.99 8.71 0.73
CA THR A 32 -2.06 8.57 1.72
C THR A 32 -2.34 7.11 2.03
N GLU A 33 -2.55 6.29 1.00
CA GLU A 33 -3.02 4.92 1.16
C GLU A 33 -1.93 3.95 1.62
N GLU A 34 -0.69 4.12 1.14
CA GLU A 34 0.41 3.23 1.50
C GLU A 34 1.03 3.53 2.88
N ASN A 35 0.75 4.70 3.46
CA ASN A 35 1.21 5.06 4.80
C ASN A 35 0.20 4.75 5.90
N GLN A 36 -0.98 4.23 5.57
CA GLN A 36 -1.97 3.84 6.55
C GLN A 36 -1.52 2.58 7.30
N LEU A 37 -1.90 2.50 8.58
CA LEU A 37 -1.68 1.29 9.36
C LEU A 37 -2.50 0.13 8.77
N LEU A 38 -1.90 -1.05 8.75
CA LEU A 38 -2.61 -2.25 8.37
C LEU A 38 -3.64 -2.58 9.45
N GLN A 39 -4.85 -2.87 9.01
CA GLN A 39 -5.94 -3.28 9.90
C GLN A 39 -6.13 -4.79 9.84
N GLY A 40 -6.33 -5.38 10.99
CA GLY A 40 -6.75 -6.76 11.12
C GLY A 40 -8.16 -6.84 11.67
N CYS A 41 -8.71 -8.02 11.66
CA CYS A 41 -10.03 -8.28 12.24
C CYS A 41 -9.89 -9.14 13.49
N ASN A 42 -10.50 -8.72 14.59
CA ASN A 42 -10.51 -9.51 15.83
C ASN A 42 -11.50 -10.66 15.69
N ILE A 43 -11.00 -11.89 15.71
CA ILE A 43 -11.80 -13.11 15.58
C ILE A 43 -11.81 -13.95 16.87
N ASN A 44 -11.40 -13.37 18.00
CA ASN A 44 -11.38 -14.10 19.26
C ASN A 44 -12.79 -14.37 19.76
N ILE A 45 -13.01 -15.58 20.23
CA ILE A 45 -14.22 -16.02 20.93
C ILE A 45 -13.83 -16.48 22.33
N SER A 46 -14.79 -16.49 23.26
CA SER A 46 -14.57 -17.00 24.62
C SER A 46 -14.59 -18.52 24.63
N ASP A 47 -14.12 -19.11 25.74
CA ASP A 47 -14.05 -20.58 25.91
C ASP A 47 -15.42 -21.28 25.84
N ASP A 48 -16.51 -20.54 26.03
CA ASP A 48 -17.90 -21.06 25.96
C ASP A 48 -18.52 -20.81 24.54
N ASP A 49 -17.71 -20.58 23.53
CA ASP A 49 -18.12 -20.30 22.15
C ASP A 49 -18.98 -19.03 21.97
N THR A 50 -18.98 -18.14 22.96
CA THR A 50 -19.63 -16.83 22.80
C THR A 50 -18.68 -15.80 22.19
N TYR A 51 -19.25 -14.89 21.39
CA TYR A 51 -18.47 -13.81 20.83
C TYR A 51 -18.15 -12.78 21.89
N ILE A 52 -16.90 -12.35 21.96
CA ILE A 52 -16.50 -11.22 22.79
C ILE A 52 -16.97 -9.89 22.15
N ALA A 53 -17.02 -8.82 22.97
CA ALA A 53 -17.57 -7.52 22.54
C ALA A 53 -16.87 -6.92 21.30
N ASP A 54 -15.57 -7.23 21.10
CA ASP A 54 -14.77 -6.71 20.00
C ASP A 54 -14.64 -7.69 18.84
N PHE A 55 -15.49 -8.74 18.78
CA PHE A 55 -15.45 -9.70 17.68
C PHE A 55 -15.77 -9.05 16.34
N TYR A 56 -14.97 -9.35 15.30
CA TYR A 56 -14.98 -8.73 13.96
C TYR A 56 -14.70 -7.22 13.95
N LYS A 57 -14.27 -6.64 15.05
CA LYS A 57 -13.85 -5.24 15.05
C LYS A 57 -12.50 -5.10 14.35
N GLU A 58 -12.39 -4.10 13.49
CA GLU A 58 -11.11 -3.74 12.89
C GLU A 58 -10.15 -3.23 13.96
N THR A 59 -8.96 -3.82 14.02
CA THR A 59 -7.91 -3.44 14.96
C THR A 59 -6.60 -3.22 14.21
N PRO A 60 -5.78 -2.22 14.61
CA PRO A 60 -4.49 -2.00 13.97
C PRO A 60 -3.54 -3.18 14.20
N VAL A 61 -2.81 -3.58 13.16
CA VAL A 61 -1.72 -4.54 13.27
C VAL A 61 -0.45 -3.76 13.56
N SER A 62 -0.03 -3.71 14.81
CA SER A 62 1.04 -2.83 15.29
C SER A 62 2.45 -3.22 14.82
N SER A 63 2.64 -4.45 14.34
CA SER A 63 3.98 -4.97 13.99
C SER A 63 4.43 -4.65 12.57
N VAL A 64 3.54 -4.13 11.72
CA VAL A 64 3.86 -3.87 10.32
C VAL A 64 3.53 -2.43 9.96
N HIS A 65 4.56 -1.67 9.63
CA HIS A 65 4.43 -0.32 9.10
C HIS A 65 4.88 -0.28 7.66
N LYS A 66 3.99 0.14 6.77
CA LYS A 66 4.36 0.49 5.41
C LYS A 66 4.80 1.95 5.39
N VAL A 67 5.82 2.25 4.61
CA VAL A 67 6.31 3.62 4.42
C VAL A 67 6.37 3.91 2.94
N PHE A 68 5.72 4.97 2.53
CA PHE A 68 5.78 5.47 1.16
C PHE A 68 6.17 6.95 1.17
N GLU A 69 7.24 7.28 0.46
CA GLU A 69 7.74 8.65 0.35
C GLU A 69 7.51 9.19 -1.06
N GLN A 70 7.50 10.52 -1.19
CA GLN A 70 7.27 11.17 -2.48
C GLN A 70 8.23 10.69 -3.58
N ARG A 71 9.49 10.42 -3.22
CA ARG A 71 10.49 9.90 -4.17
C ARG A 71 10.12 8.54 -4.77
N MET A 72 9.29 7.75 -4.07
CA MET A 72 8.93 6.39 -4.47
C MET A 72 7.93 6.32 -5.61
N TYR A 73 7.37 7.45 -6.06
CA TYR A 73 6.56 7.47 -7.27
C TYR A 73 7.38 7.14 -8.52
N LEU A 74 8.66 7.43 -8.51
CA LEU A 74 9.59 7.09 -9.57
C LEU A 74 10.67 6.16 -9.04
N PHE A 75 10.99 5.12 -9.79
CA PHE A 75 12.10 4.24 -9.42
C PHE A 75 13.44 4.94 -9.66
N PRO A 76 14.47 4.66 -8.82
CA PRO A 76 15.80 5.19 -9.07
C PRO A 76 16.42 4.53 -10.28
N PHE A 77 17.26 5.28 -11.03
CA PHE A 77 18.12 4.68 -12.02
C PHE A 77 19.20 3.85 -11.35
N PRO A 78 19.51 2.66 -11.89
CA PRO A 78 20.61 1.86 -11.38
C PRO A 78 21.96 2.60 -11.46
N THR A 79 22.80 2.40 -10.46
CA THR A 79 24.10 3.08 -10.38
C THR A 79 24.98 2.84 -11.60
N TYR A 80 24.92 1.64 -12.18
CA TYR A 80 25.73 1.32 -13.38
C TYR A 80 25.30 2.12 -14.59
N GLU A 81 24.00 2.45 -14.74
CA GLU A 81 23.53 3.30 -15.82
C GLU A 81 23.95 4.76 -15.65
N LEU A 82 23.94 5.26 -14.42
CA LEU A 82 24.44 6.61 -14.11
C LEU A 82 25.92 6.77 -14.40
N LYS A 83 26.71 5.70 -14.23
CA LYS A 83 28.14 5.69 -14.54
C LYS A 83 28.42 5.62 -16.05
N ARG A 84 27.54 4.95 -16.81
CA ARG A 84 27.70 4.81 -18.27
C ARG A 84 27.30 6.06 -19.03
N ASN A 85 26.24 6.74 -18.58
CA ASN A 85 25.70 7.92 -19.25
C ASN A 85 25.85 9.14 -18.36
N VAL A 86 26.86 9.95 -18.63
CA VAL A 86 27.18 11.18 -17.88
C VAL A 86 26.10 12.25 -17.98
N ASN A 87 25.22 12.17 -18.99
CA ASN A 87 24.12 13.10 -19.17
C ASN A 87 22.84 12.65 -18.41
N LEU A 88 22.84 11.46 -17.81
CA LEU A 88 21.71 10.93 -17.05
C LEU A 88 21.75 11.44 -15.62
N THR A 89 20.68 12.10 -15.19
CA THR A 89 20.51 12.55 -13.82
C THR A 89 19.56 11.64 -13.06
N GLN A 90 19.83 11.42 -11.78
CA GLN A 90 18.98 10.60 -10.92
C GLN A 90 17.60 11.23 -10.75
N ASN A 91 16.59 10.41 -10.55
CA ASN A 91 15.25 10.87 -10.20
C ASN A 91 15.24 11.61 -8.84
N PRO A 92 14.36 12.64 -8.68
CA PRO A 92 14.38 13.45 -7.48
C PRO A 92 14.22 12.64 -6.18
N GLY A 93 15.04 12.96 -5.19
CA GLY A 93 14.97 12.34 -3.86
C GLY A 93 15.78 11.06 -3.67
N TRP A 94 16.37 10.54 -4.75
CA TRP A 94 17.22 9.34 -4.68
C TRP A 94 18.71 9.67 -4.61
#